data_553a556fb937521fbee7f83764f33c4b
#
_entry.id   553a556fb937521fbee7f83764f33c4b
#
_cell.length_a   1.000
_cell.length_b   1.000
_cell.length_c   1.000
_cell.angle_alpha   90.00
_cell.angle_beta   90.00
_cell.angle_gamma   90.00
#
_symmetry.space_group_name_H-M   'P 1'
#
loop_
_entity.id
_entity.type
_entity.pdbx_description
1 polymer ?
#
loop_
_entity_poly.entity_id
_entity_poly.type
_entity_poly.pdbx_seq_one_letter_code
_entity_poly.pdbx_strand_id
1 'polypeptide(L)'
;GNSSDTGYRLNNTYRVGTQSMAFANSMYSMDNKVQSWAADLNSRFTDKISNQLLFTYTNIEDMRGTNSSPFPFIDIMAGKDENGNQILEPYMSAGYELFTYNNGVKNKITNITDNFTFFTGNHKLTAGLSYEHQFANNAYMRNGTGYYRYNSLEDFLSGAAPESFALTYGFNGVANPNAQVTFNQLGFYAQDEWN
;
A
#
# COMPACT_ATOMS: atom_id res chain seq x y z
N GLY A 1 5.10 -9.29 16.84
CA GLY A 1 5.90 -8.06 16.83
C GLY A 1 5.17 -6.94 16.08
N ASN A 2 5.55 -5.71 16.36
CA ASN A 2 5.02 -4.52 15.71
C ASN A 2 6.18 -3.78 15.07
N SER A 3 6.00 -3.31 13.84
CA SER A 3 6.95 -2.43 13.18
C SER A 3 6.23 -1.29 12.47
N SER A 4 6.86 -0.13 12.41
CA SER A 4 6.41 1.01 11.61
C SER A 4 7.63 1.70 11.02
N ASP A 5 7.47 2.23 9.82
CA ASP A 5 8.44 3.07 9.14
C ASP A 5 7.68 4.24 8.51
N THR A 6 8.13 5.45 8.80
CA THR A 6 7.59 6.69 8.24
C THR A 6 8.73 7.53 7.73
N GLY A 7 8.74 7.81 6.45
CA GLY A 7 9.76 8.63 5.81
C GLY A 7 9.19 9.50 4.71
N TYR A 8 9.72 10.73 4.60
CA TYR A 8 9.39 11.61 3.47
C TYR A 8 10.21 11.24 2.25
N ARG A 9 9.56 11.20 1.12
CA ARG A 9 10.15 10.88 -0.18
C ARG A 9 9.85 12.00 -1.16
N LEU A 10 10.77 12.21 -2.08
CA LEU A 10 10.50 13.08 -3.22
C LEU A 10 9.38 12.45 -4.06
N ASN A 11 8.48 13.28 -4.55
CA ASN A 11 7.51 12.84 -5.52
C ASN A 11 8.24 12.50 -6.84
N ASN A 12 7.61 12.29 -7.89
CA ASN A 12 8.10 11.77 -9.14
C ASN A 12 9.52 12.26 -9.57
N THR A 13 10.36 11.35 -10.04
CA THR A 13 11.78 11.58 -10.32
C THR A 13 12.08 12.68 -11.33
N TYR A 14 11.20 12.92 -12.30
CA TYR A 14 11.40 13.97 -13.30
C TYR A 14 11.08 15.39 -12.79
N ARG A 15 10.55 15.53 -11.57
CA ARG A 15 10.26 16.82 -10.94
C ARG A 15 11.39 17.36 -10.07
N VAL A 16 12.46 16.62 -9.98
CA VAL A 16 13.65 17.02 -9.20
C VAL A 16 14.89 16.82 -10.06
N GLY A 17 15.55 17.90 -10.38
CA GLY A 17 16.73 17.90 -11.19
C GLY A 17 17.53 19.18 -11.02
N THR A 18 18.59 19.36 -11.81
CA THR A 18 19.45 20.55 -11.74
C THR A 18 18.73 21.84 -12.17
N GLN A 19 17.62 21.69 -12.90
CA GLN A 19 16.82 22.81 -13.45
C GLN A 19 15.35 22.78 -12.99
N SER A 20 15.01 21.84 -12.11
CA SER A 20 13.64 21.66 -11.61
C SER A 20 13.60 21.82 -10.10
N MET A 21 12.58 22.48 -9.59
CA MET A 21 12.34 22.66 -8.17
C MET A 21 10.99 22.07 -7.75
N ALA A 22 10.96 21.24 -6.73
CA ALA A 22 9.74 20.77 -6.08
C ALA A 22 9.62 21.37 -4.68
N PHE A 23 8.51 22.00 -4.38
CA PHE A 23 8.23 22.50 -3.03
C PHE A 23 7.99 21.36 -2.04
N ALA A 24 8.29 21.59 -0.77
CA ALA A 24 8.16 20.59 0.30
C ALA A 24 6.73 20.01 0.43
N ASN A 25 5.70 20.78 0.08
CA ASN A 25 4.32 20.35 0.10
C ASN A 25 3.97 19.37 -1.05
N SER A 26 4.88 19.15 -2.01
CA SER A 26 4.74 18.17 -3.08
C SER A 26 5.43 16.84 -2.78
N MET A 27 5.98 16.69 -1.59
CA MET A 27 6.56 15.43 -1.10
C MET A 27 5.48 14.54 -0.48
N TYR A 28 5.81 13.27 -0.31
CA TYR A 28 4.96 12.30 0.38
C TYR A 28 5.73 11.53 1.46
N SER A 29 4.99 10.98 2.40
CA SER A 29 5.49 10.01 3.37
C SER A 29 4.91 8.63 3.10
N MET A 30 5.59 7.60 3.60
CA MET A 30 5.06 6.24 3.71
C MET A 30 5.03 5.89 5.19
N ASP A 31 3.87 5.47 5.68
CA ASP A 31 3.67 4.97 7.03
C ASP A 31 3.29 3.49 6.95
N ASN A 32 4.27 2.63 7.26
CA ASN A 32 4.13 1.19 7.19
C ASN A 32 4.01 0.65 8.61
N LYS A 33 2.90 0.00 8.93
CA LYS A 33 2.64 -0.62 10.24
C LYS A 33 2.35 -2.09 10.07
N VAL A 34 3.06 -2.91 10.83
CA VAL A 34 2.81 -4.35 10.92
C VAL A 34 2.61 -4.75 12.37
N GLN A 35 1.49 -5.38 12.64
CA GLN A 35 1.17 -5.96 13.95
C GLN A 35 0.92 -7.44 13.75
N SER A 36 1.70 -8.28 14.43
CA SER A 36 1.56 -9.74 14.35
C SER A 36 1.46 -10.36 15.73
N TRP A 37 0.55 -11.29 15.86
CA TRP A 37 0.30 -12.12 17.04
C TRP A 37 0.41 -13.58 16.66
N ALA A 38 1.01 -14.36 17.51
CA ALA A 38 1.07 -15.81 17.36
C ALA A 38 0.82 -16.47 18.72
N ALA A 39 0.08 -17.57 18.70
CA ALA A 39 -0.11 -18.45 19.85
C ALA A 39 0.08 -19.89 19.38
N ASP A 40 0.89 -20.66 20.09
CA ASP A 40 1.18 -22.06 19.81
C ASP A 40 0.87 -22.88 21.07
N LEU A 41 -0.12 -23.78 20.95
CA LEU A 41 -0.53 -24.69 22.01
C LEU A 41 -0.12 -26.11 21.64
N ASN A 42 0.87 -26.64 22.37
CA ASN A 42 1.33 -28.00 22.21
C ASN A 42 0.77 -28.86 23.36
N SER A 43 -0.01 -29.88 23.00
CA SER A 43 -0.69 -30.78 23.94
C SER A 43 -0.20 -32.21 23.74
N ARG A 44 0.17 -32.89 24.82
CA ARG A 44 0.46 -34.31 24.81
C ARG A 44 -0.58 -35.05 25.65
N PHE A 45 -1.48 -35.75 24.97
CA PHE A 45 -2.58 -36.46 25.65
C PHE A 45 -2.14 -37.81 26.20
N THR A 46 -1.26 -38.49 25.47
CA THR A 46 -0.66 -39.74 25.86
C THR A 46 0.78 -39.86 25.33
N ASP A 47 1.48 -40.93 25.59
CA ASP A 47 2.81 -41.17 24.99
C ASP A 47 2.75 -41.37 23.47
N LYS A 48 1.56 -41.60 22.93
CA LYS A 48 1.34 -41.89 21.51
C LYS A 48 0.55 -40.82 20.81
N ILE A 49 -0.06 -39.85 21.50
CA ILE A 49 -0.96 -38.89 20.94
C ILE A 49 -0.56 -37.48 21.35
N SER A 50 -0.30 -36.66 20.39
CA SER A 50 -0.06 -35.21 20.57
C SER A 50 -0.84 -34.37 19.58
N ASN A 51 -1.05 -33.11 19.92
CA ASN A 51 -1.68 -32.13 19.09
C ASN A 51 -0.94 -30.79 19.20
N GLN A 52 -0.85 -30.08 18.11
CA GLN A 52 -0.38 -28.69 18.03
C GLN A 52 -1.44 -27.84 17.40
N LEU A 53 -1.92 -26.83 18.12
CA LEU A 53 -2.81 -25.81 17.59
C LEU A 53 -2.03 -24.50 17.48
N LEU A 54 -1.85 -24.01 16.26
CA LEU A 54 -1.17 -22.75 15.96
C LEU A 54 -2.20 -21.73 15.48
N PHE A 55 -2.19 -20.55 16.09
CA PHE A 55 -2.95 -19.39 15.69
C PHE A 55 -1.98 -18.26 15.33
N THR A 56 -2.20 -17.60 14.18
CA THR A 56 -1.52 -16.35 13.85
C THR A 56 -2.51 -15.30 13.35
N TYR A 57 -2.24 -14.06 13.70
CA TYR A 57 -2.95 -12.90 13.17
C TYR A 57 -1.95 -11.83 12.78
N THR A 58 -2.08 -11.29 11.56
CA THR A 58 -1.24 -10.19 11.08
C THR A 58 -2.13 -9.08 10.50
N ASN A 59 -1.91 -7.86 10.97
CA ASN A 59 -2.49 -6.64 10.41
C ASN A 59 -1.37 -5.80 9.81
N ILE A 60 -1.50 -5.47 8.51
CA ILE A 60 -0.57 -4.65 7.74
C ILE A 60 -1.32 -3.41 7.28
N GLU A 61 -0.76 -2.25 7.54
CA GLU A 61 -1.26 -0.96 7.05
C GLU A 61 -0.11 -0.18 6.43
N ASP A 62 -0.21 0.04 5.11
CA ASP A 62 0.72 0.86 4.35
C ASP A 62 -0.04 2.06 3.81
N MET A 63 0.22 3.23 4.38
CA MET A 63 -0.51 4.45 4.06
C MET A 63 0.43 5.52 3.52
N ARG A 64 0.00 6.18 2.45
CA ARG A 64 0.67 7.39 2.01
C ARG A 64 0.13 8.60 2.77
N GLY A 65 1.03 9.51 3.10
CA GLY A 65 0.73 10.77 3.75
C GLY A 65 1.51 11.92 3.11
N THR A 66 1.19 13.13 3.50
CA THR A 66 1.91 14.35 3.12
C THR A 66 1.76 15.39 4.23
N ASN A 67 2.66 16.35 4.27
CA ASN A 67 2.55 17.53 5.13
C ASN A 67 1.74 18.69 4.51
N SER A 68 1.19 18.46 3.32
CA SER A 68 0.30 19.41 2.64
C SER A 68 -1.16 19.23 3.07
N SER A 69 -1.89 20.32 3.18
CA SER A 69 -3.36 20.25 3.19
C SER A 69 -3.89 19.94 1.79
N PRO A 70 -5.14 19.40 1.65
CA PRO A 70 -5.74 19.16 0.34
C PRO A 70 -5.74 20.44 -0.52
N PHE A 71 -4.97 20.39 -1.61
CA PHE A 71 -4.76 21.49 -2.54
C PHE A 71 -4.34 20.90 -3.89
N PRO A 72 -4.74 21.48 -5.04
CA PRO A 72 -4.34 20.97 -6.33
C PRO A 72 -2.82 20.89 -6.50
N PHE A 73 -2.36 19.84 -7.16
CA PHE A 73 -0.96 19.74 -7.57
C PHE A 73 -0.76 20.55 -8.85
N ILE A 74 0.29 21.35 -8.89
CA ILE A 74 0.60 22.28 -9.98
C ILE A 74 1.99 21.97 -10.51
N ASP A 75 2.08 21.69 -11.82
CA ASP A 75 3.32 21.68 -12.58
C ASP A 75 3.40 22.94 -13.44
N ILE A 76 4.49 23.66 -13.31
CA ILE A 76 4.85 24.78 -14.18
C ILE A 76 6.04 24.31 -15.01
N MET A 77 5.85 24.22 -16.33
CA MET A 77 6.87 23.73 -17.25
C MET A 77 7.92 24.81 -17.53
N ALA A 78 9.05 24.40 -18.10
CA ALA A 78 10.20 25.31 -18.35
C ALA A 78 10.00 26.27 -19.53
N GLY A 79 8.83 26.25 -20.18
CA GLY A 79 8.56 27.09 -21.34
C GLY A 79 9.01 26.43 -22.65
N LYS A 80 9.46 27.24 -23.60
CA LYS A 80 9.89 26.79 -24.92
C LYS A 80 11.41 26.91 -25.08
N ASP A 81 12.00 26.02 -25.88
CA ASP A 81 13.37 26.09 -26.29
C ASP A 81 13.61 27.16 -27.35
N GLU A 82 14.85 27.38 -27.80
CA GLU A 82 15.25 28.34 -28.81
C GLU A 82 14.60 28.08 -30.17
N ASN A 83 14.10 26.87 -30.42
CA ASN A 83 13.41 26.46 -31.64
C ASN A 83 11.88 26.60 -31.52
N GLY A 84 11.38 27.05 -30.38
CA GLY A 84 9.95 27.20 -30.09
C GLY A 84 9.23 25.92 -29.65
N ASN A 85 9.95 24.80 -29.39
CA ASN A 85 9.37 23.56 -28.92
C ASN A 85 9.12 23.62 -27.41
N GLN A 86 8.00 23.08 -26.95
CA GLN A 86 7.69 22.98 -25.53
C GLN A 86 8.71 22.09 -24.81
N ILE A 87 9.32 22.60 -23.77
CA ILE A 87 10.18 21.81 -22.87
C ILE A 87 9.27 21.01 -21.93
N LEU A 88 9.36 19.69 -21.98
CA LEU A 88 8.49 18.79 -21.23
C LEU A 88 8.96 18.54 -19.78
N GLU A 89 9.97 19.25 -19.33
CA GLU A 89 10.47 19.17 -17.95
C GLU A 89 9.82 20.26 -17.09
N PRO A 90 9.34 19.93 -15.88
CA PRO A 90 8.85 20.95 -14.95
C PRO A 90 10.00 21.89 -14.51
N TYR A 91 9.75 23.17 -14.59
CA TYR A 91 10.56 24.17 -13.93
C TYR A 91 10.29 24.19 -12.41
N MET A 92 9.00 24.07 -12.06
CA MET A 92 8.54 24.17 -10.68
C MET A 92 7.31 23.28 -10.46
N SER A 93 7.27 22.59 -9.30
CA SER A 93 6.11 21.80 -8.89
C SER A 93 5.74 22.08 -7.44
N ALA A 94 4.45 22.22 -7.16
CA ALA A 94 3.92 22.49 -5.83
C ALA A 94 2.54 21.84 -5.64
N GLY A 95 2.08 21.74 -4.39
CA GLY A 95 0.76 21.24 -4.05
C GLY A 95 0.74 19.82 -3.51
N TYR A 96 -0.45 19.28 -3.28
CA TYR A 96 -0.65 17.95 -2.73
C TYR A 96 -0.16 16.87 -3.70
N GLU A 97 0.74 16.00 -3.26
CA GLU A 97 1.37 15.01 -4.13
C GLU A 97 0.32 14.14 -4.85
N LEU A 98 0.52 13.92 -6.14
CA LEU A 98 -0.47 13.38 -7.09
C LEU A 98 -1.08 12.03 -6.71
N PHE A 99 -0.31 11.19 -6.01
CA PHE A 99 -0.67 9.81 -5.71
C PHE A 99 -1.04 9.60 -4.24
N THR A 100 -1.00 10.64 -3.42
CA THR A 100 -1.15 10.47 -1.96
C THR A 100 -2.60 10.49 -1.50
N TYR A 101 -3.46 11.25 -2.17
CA TYR A 101 -4.87 11.32 -1.80
C TYR A 101 -5.54 9.95 -1.98
N ASN A 102 -6.15 9.43 -0.89
CA ASN A 102 -6.80 8.12 -0.88
C ASN A 102 -5.91 7.01 -1.45
N ASN A 103 -4.69 6.87 -0.92
CA ASN A 103 -3.75 5.84 -1.33
C ASN A 103 -3.22 5.08 -0.12
N GLY A 104 -3.56 3.81 -0.05
CA GLY A 104 -3.11 2.94 1.02
C GLY A 104 -3.62 1.52 0.87
N VAL A 105 -2.94 0.62 1.56
CA VAL A 105 -3.25 -0.81 1.60
C VAL A 105 -3.46 -1.22 3.05
N LYS A 106 -4.51 -2.01 3.30
CA LYS A 106 -4.76 -2.67 4.58
C LYS A 106 -5.02 -4.15 4.34
N ASN A 107 -4.20 -4.99 4.97
CA ASN A 107 -4.36 -6.44 4.91
C ASN A 107 -4.49 -6.99 6.32
N LYS A 108 -5.47 -7.87 6.53
CA LYS A 108 -5.64 -8.64 7.76
C LYS A 108 -5.63 -10.11 7.42
N ILE A 109 -4.74 -10.85 8.02
CA ILE A 109 -4.55 -12.27 7.76
C ILE A 109 -4.67 -13.02 9.08
N THR A 110 -5.57 -13.98 9.14
CA THR A 110 -5.75 -14.89 10.27
C THR A 110 -5.48 -16.30 9.78
N ASN A 111 -4.56 -17.01 10.44
CA ASN A 111 -4.31 -18.43 10.18
C ASN A 111 -4.56 -19.25 11.44
N ILE A 112 -5.19 -20.39 11.25
CA ILE A 112 -5.36 -21.44 12.27
C ILE A 112 -4.86 -22.73 11.64
N THR A 113 -3.93 -23.40 12.30
CA THR A 113 -3.42 -24.72 11.90
C THR A 113 -3.50 -25.65 13.06
N ASP A 114 -4.08 -26.84 12.85
CA ASP A 114 -4.19 -27.90 13.84
C ASP A 114 -3.54 -29.16 13.31
N ASN A 115 -2.60 -29.71 14.06
CA ASN A 115 -1.82 -30.90 13.73
C ASN A 115 -2.03 -31.96 14.78
N PHE A 116 -2.71 -33.02 14.41
CA PHE A 116 -2.86 -34.19 15.25
C PHE A 116 -1.83 -35.25 14.87
N THR A 117 -1.03 -35.71 15.83
CA THR A 117 0.03 -36.71 15.61
C THR A 117 -0.23 -37.96 16.44
N PHE A 118 -0.10 -39.13 15.79
CA PHE A 118 -0.22 -40.44 16.39
C PHE A 118 1.04 -41.29 16.12
N PHE A 119 1.65 -41.82 17.18
CA PHE A 119 2.82 -42.69 17.11
C PHE A 119 2.43 -44.16 17.29
N THR A 120 2.80 -44.98 16.31
CA THR A 120 2.52 -46.43 16.34
C THR A 120 3.62 -47.25 15.67
N GLY A 121 4.29 -48.12 16.42
CA GLY A 121 5.45 -48.87 15.89
C GLY A 121 6.53 -47.92 15.38
N ASN A 122 6.91 -48.09 14.11
CA ASN A 122 7.89 -47.24 13.43
C ASN A 122 7.25 -46.07 12.67
N HIS A 123 5.96 -45.84 12.84
CA HIS A 123 5.23 -44.79 12.12
C HIS A 123 4.91 -43.60 13.01
N LYS A 124 5.09 -42.43 12.48
CA LYS A 124 4.56 -41.17 13.03
C LYS A 124 3.56 -40.60 12.02
N LEU A 125 2.30 -40.80 12.33
CA LEU A 125 1.19 -40.36 11.50
C LEU A 125 0.76 -38.97 11.93
N THR A 126 0.71 -38.00 10.99
CA THR A 126 0.23 -36.65 11.26
C THR A 126 -0.93 -36.33 10.31
N ALA A 127 -2.05 -35.88 10.87
CA ALA A 127 -3.15 -35.32 10.13
C ALA A 127 -3.29 -33.83 10.49
N GLY A 128 -3.41 -32.97 9.49
CA GLY A 128 -3.47 -31.54 9.71
C GLY A 128 -4.65 -30.88 9.01
N LEU A 129 -5.14 -29.83 9.64
CA LEU A 129 -6.13 -28.88 9.15
C LEU A 129 -5.51 -27.50 9.16
N SER A 130 -5.67 -26.73 8.07
CA SER A 130 -5.32 -25.31 8.03
C SER A 130 -6.50 -24.49 7.54
N TYR A 131 -6.73 -23.36 8.19
CA TYR A 131 -7.69 -22.35 7.77
C TYR A 131 -7.02 -20.99 7.71
N GLU A 132 -7.16 -20.32 6.57
CA GLU A 132 -6.74 -18.93 6.40
C GLU A 132 -7.93 -18.05 6.06
N HIS A 133 -8.05 -16.93 6.76
CA HIS A 133 -8.94 -15.84 6.44
C HIS A 133 -8.12 -14.60 6.13
N GLN A 134 -8.26 -14.07 4.93
CA GLN A 134 -7.57 -12.85 4.49
C GLN A 134 -8.58 -11.81 4.04
N PHE A 135 -8.46 -10.61 4.61
CA PHE A 135 -9.13 -9.40 4.15
C PHE A 135 -8.09 -8.45 3.57
N ALA A 136 -8.29 -8.04 2.32
CA ALA A 136 -7.48 -7.05 1.63
C ALA A 136 -8.32 -5.84 1.25
N ASN A 137 -7.81 -4.65 1.53
CA ASN A 137 -8.39 -3.37 1.15
C ASN A 137 -7.31 -2.52 0.49
N ASN A 138 -7.54 -2.10 -0.75
CA ASN A 138 -6.62 -1.28 -1.51
C ASN A 138 -7.34 -0.03 -2.02
N ALA A 139 -6.86 1.13 -1.61
CA ALA A 139 -7.31 2.43 -2.05
C ALA A 139 -6.25 3.06 -2.96
N TYR A 140 -6.68 3.63 -4.08
CA TYR A 140 -5.82 4.37 -4.99
C TYR A 140 -6.62 5.39 -5.79
N MET A 141 -6.21 6.65 -5.69
CA MET A 141 -6.83 7.75 -6.42
C MET A 141 -5.78 8.78 -6.85
N ARG A 142 -5.29 8.65 -8.07
CA ARG A 142 -4.39 9.67 -8.64
C ARG A 142 -5.15 10.95 -8.91
N ASN A 143 -4.54 12.12 -8.68
CA ASN A 143 -5.11 13.44 -8.91
C ASN A 143 -6.41 13.72 -8.13
N GLY A 144 -6.61 13.09 -6.97
CA GLY A 144 -7.84 13.27 -6.19
C GLY A 144 -8.02 14.66 -5.61
N THR A 145 -6.97 15.49 -5.56
CA THR A 145 -7.03 16.90 -5.18
C THR A 145 -7.02 17.87 -6.37
N GLY A 146 -6.93 17.33 -7.59
CA GLY A 146 -6.77 18.10 -8.83
C GLY A 146 -5.32 18.25 -9.26
N TYR A 147 -5.12 18.37 -10.54
CA TYR A 147 -3.84 18.58 -11.20
C TYR A 147 -3.96 19.67 -12.25
N TYR A 148 -3.04 20.62 -12.23
CA TYR A 148 -2.94 21.67 -13.23
C TYR A 148 -1.52 21.69 -13.81
N ARG A 149 -1.43 21.89 -15.13
CA ARG A 149 -0.17 22.10 -15.83
C ARG A 149 -0.22 23.41 -16.58
N TYR A 150 0.85 24.20 -16.44
CA TYR A 150 1.09 25.43 -17.19
C TYR A 150 2.34 25.27 -18.03
N ASN A 151 2.32 25.82 -19.26
CA ASN A 151 3.46 25.67 -20.18
C ASN A 151 4.67 26.49 -19.77
N SER A 152 4.47 27.55 -18.99
CA SER A 152 5.55 28.42 -18.51
C SER A 152 5.17 29.09 -17.18
N LEU A 153 6.16 29.68 -16.54
CA LEU A 153 5.97 30.54 -15.36
C LEU A 153 5.17 31.81 -15.71
N GLU A 154 5.37 32.36 -16.93
CA GLU A 154 4.64 33.52 -17.42
C GLU A 154 3.14 33.21 -17.53
N ASP A 155 2.76 32.07 -18.10
CA ASP A 155 1.36 31.64 -18.18
C ASP A 155 0.72 31.51 -16.81
N PHE A 156 1.44 30.94 -15.85
CA PHE A 156 0.96 30.81 -14.49
C PHE A 156 0.75 32.18 -13.81
N LEU A 157 1.72 33.09 -13.91
CA LEU A 157 1.67 34.41 -13.25
C LEU A 157 0.65 35.34 -13.89
N SER A 158 0.41 35.23 -15.20
CA SER A 158 -0.61 36.02 -15.91
C SER A 158 -2.03 35.51 -15.68
N GLY A 159 -2.21 34.36 -15.01
CA GLY A 159 -3.54 33.78 -14.87
C GLY A 159 -4.09 33.15 -16.15
N ALA A 160 -3.22 32.75 -17.08
CA ALA A 160 -3.62 32.06 -18.29
C ALA A 160 -4.33 30.73 -17.97
N ALA A 161 -5.12 30.23 -18.91
CA ALA A 161 -5.72 28.93 -18.79
C ALA A 161 -4.60 27.85 -18.70
N PRO A 162 -4.73 26.84 -17.84
CA PRO A 162 -3.76 25.75 -17.79
C PRO A 162 -3.77 24.97 -19.12
N GLU A 163 -2.61 24.48 -19.52
CA GLU A 163 -2.48 23.60 -20.69
C GLU A 163 -3.25 22.30 -20.49
N SER A 164 -3.23 21.76 -19.28
CA SER A 164 -4.03 20.59 -18.95
C SER A 164 -4.54 20.63 -17.50
N PHE A 165 -5.69 20.01 -17.31
CA PHE A 165 -6.32 19.78 -16.02
C PHE A 165 -6.74 18.33 -15.89
N ALA A 166 -6.53 17.74 -14.70
CA ALA A 166 -7.03 16.42 -14.40
C ALA A 166 -7.59 16.38 -12.96
N LEU A 167 -8.72 15.71 -12.81
CA LEU A 167 -9.35 15.45 -11.51
C LEU A 167 -9.93 14.05 -11.51
N THR A 168 -9.62 13.28 -10.49
CA THR A 168 -10.28 12.00 -10.21
C THR A 168 -11.17 12.19 -9.00
N TYR A 169 -12.40 11.74 -9.11
CA TYR A 169 -13.38 11.83 -8.02
C TYR A 169 -14.14 10.52 -7.88
N GLY A 170 -14.80 10.37 -6.74
CA GLY A 170 -15.58 9.18 -6.43
C GLY A 170 -16.82 9.02 -7.33
N PHE A 171 -17.38 7.84 -7.33
CA PHE A 171 -18.51 7.44 -8.15
C PHE A 171 -19.68 7.00 -7.28
N ASN A 172 -20.93 7.25 -7.70
CA ASN A 172 -22.16 6.89 -6.99
C ASN A 172 -22.19 7.29 -5.50
N GLY A 173 -21.74 8.51 -5.18
CA GLY A 173 -21.74 9.02 -3.80
C GLY A 173 -20.62 8.48 -2.91
N VAL A 174 -19.72 7.64 -3.43
CA VAL A 174 -18.54 7.16 -2.71
C VAL A 174 -17.39 8.13 -2.98
N ALA A 175 -17.08 9.00 -2.01
CA ALA A 175 -16.02 10.01 -2.18
C ALA A 175 -14.62 9.39 -2.33
N ASN A 176 -14.32 8.35 -1.56
CA ASN A 176 -13.02 7.68 -1.52
C ASN A 176 -13.20 6.19 -1.85
N PRO A 177 -13.22 5.80 -3.13
CA PRO A 177 -13.39 4.41 -3.54
C PRO A 177 -12.18 3.56 -3.13
N ASN A 178 -12.46 2.32 -2.76
CA ASN A 178 -11.45 1.31 -2.47
C ASN A 178 -11.92 -0.05 -2.98
N ALA A 179 -10.97 -0.91 -3.33
CA ALA A 179 -11.22 -2.29 -3.67
C ALA A 179 -11.05 -3.16 -2.41
N GLN A 180 -12.08 -3.96 -2.11
CA GLN A 180 -12.06 -4.87 -0.97
C GLN A 180 -12.28 -6.30 -1.45
N VAL A 181 -11.44 -7.20 -0.96
CA VAL A 181 -11.53 -8.64 -1.26
C VAL A 181 -11.35 -9.42 0.04
N THR A 182 -12.15 -10.46 0.18
CA THR A 182 -12.04 -11.41 1.29
C THR A 182 -11.84 -12.81 0.73
N PHE A 183 -10.83 -13.51 1.25
CA PHE A 183 -10.52 -14.90 0.91
C PHE A 183 -10.68 -15.78 2.14
N ASN A 184 -11.18 -16.98 1.91
CA ASN A 184 -11.16 -18.06 2.89
C ASN A 184 -10.54 -19.28 2.22
N GLN A 185 -9.54 -19.86 2.85
CA GLN A 185 -8.87 -21.06 2.38
C GLN A 185 -8.91 -22.12 3.46
N LEU A 186 -9.31 -23.33 3.10
CA LEU A 186 -9.31 -24.49 3.96
C LEU A 186 -8.43 -25.58 3.33
N GLY A 187 -7.50 -26.10 4.08
CA GLY A 187 -6.58 -27.16 3.66
C GLY A 187 -6.59 -28.33 4.63
N PHE A 188 -6.43 -29.52 4.07
CA PHE A 188 -6.27 -30.76 4.82
C PHE A 188 -5.03 -31.49 4.29
N TYR A 189 -4.29 -32.15 5.19
CA TYR A 189 -3.17 -32.99 4.80
C TYR A 189 -2.99 -34.16 5.75
N ALA A 190 -2.32 -35.20 5.26
CA ALA A 190 -1.88 -36.32 6.05
C ALA A 190 -0.45 -36.68 5.64
N GLN A 191 0.34 -37.07 6.62
CA GLN A 191 1.74 -37.42 6.46
C GLN A 191 2.05 -38.68 7.30
N ASP A 192 2.89 -39.58 6.78
CA ASP A 192 3.50 -40.66 7.52
C ASP A 192 5.03 -40.52 7.47
N GLU A 193 5.65 -40.50 8.63
CA GLU A 193 7.11 -40.60 8.78
C GLU A 193 7.41 -42.03 9.27
N TRP A 194 8.09 -42.80 8.42
CA TRP A 194 8.50 -44.18 8.75
C TRP A 194 9.97 -44.23 9.10
N ASN A 195 10.28 -44.71 10.34
CA ASN A 195 11.62 -44.86 10.92
C ASN A 195 12.04 -46.36 11.05
#